data_6261a70c00d25dc7f2dce4ed968af7af
#
_entry.id   6261a70c00d25dc7f2dce4ed968af7af
#
_cell.length_a   1.000
_cell.length_b   1.000
_cell.length_c   1.000
_cell.angle_alpha   90.00
_cell.angle_beta   90.00
_cell.angle_gamma   90.00
#
_symmetry.space_group_name_H-M   'P 1'
#
loop_
_entity.id
_entity.type
_entity.pdbx_description
1 polymer ?
#
loop_
_entity_poly.entity_id
_entity_poly.type
_entity_poly.pdbx_seq_one_letter_code
_entity_poly.pdbx_strand_id
1 'polypeptide(L)'
;MYRLLCDFYPKEGTPQLLQRTLLIPDSSGKFSGFDAASLAPDLAEKQASNLTVEVSTQPERPIAGMKTLMFFHLKPAEGLEPYLGVWAHMLAVSDDLIDVTHSHPFLADGRPQIQFNMIFPRARTYKVWVQFQRQGIVNTVAFNVPVSVLR
;
A
#
# COMPACT_ATOMS: atom_id res chain seq x y z
N MET A 1 11.71 7.08 -15.03
CA MET A 1 11.71 5.63 -14.80
C MET A 1 10.35 5.20 -14.24
N TYR A 2 9.81 4.08 -14.69
CA TYR A 2 8.56 3.48 -14.21
C TYR A 2 8.82 2.05 -13.75
N ARG A 3 8.10 1.60 -12.73
CA ARG A 3 8.00 0.20 -12.33
C ARG A 3 6.65 -0.34 -12.73
N LEU A 4 6.64 -1.34 -13.59
CA LEU A 4 5.46 -2.12 -13.89
C LEU A 4 5.41 -3.31 -12.94
N LEU A 5 4.33 -3.41 -12.17
CA LEU A 5 4.08 -4.48 -11.22
C LEU A 5 2.87 -5.26 -11.72
N CYS A 6 3.00 -6.57 -11.78
CA CYS A 6 1.91 -7.47 -12.10
C CYS A 6 1.79 -8.50 -10.99
N ASP A 7 0.70 -8.42 -10.25
CA ASP A 7 0.36 -9.37 -9.20
C ASP A 7 -0.78 -10.26 -9.69
N PHE A 8 -0.60 -11.57 -9.64
CA PHE A 8 -1.60 -12.50 -10.12
C PHE A 8 -1.50 -13.86 -9.41
N TYR A 9 -2.60 -14.57 -9.41
CA TYR A 9 -2.73 -15.91 -8.87
C TYR A 9 -2.95 -16.89 -10.03
N PRO A 10 -1.93 -17.66 -10.44
CA PRO A 10 -2.11 -18.67 -11.48
C PRO A 10 -3.10 -19.75 -11.00
N LYS A 11 -3.91 -20.27 -11.93
CA LYS A 11 -4.75 -21.43 -11.62
C LYS A 11 -3.85 -22.60 -11.17
N GLU A 12 -4.15 -23.15 -9.98
CA GLU A 12 -3.39 -24.25 -9.35
C GLU A 12 -1.93 -23.89 -9.01
N GLY A 13 -1.59 -22.60 -8.93
CA GLY A 13 -0.25 -22.10 -8.59
C GLY A 13 -0.20 -21.34 -7.28
N THR A 14 0.95 -20.75 -6.99
CA THR A 14 1.16 -19.82 -5.88
C THR A 14 1.07 -18.36 -6.35
N PRO A 15 0.74 -17.39 -5.47
CA PRO A 15 0.76 -15.98 -5.80
C PRO A 15 2.09 -15.56 -6.41
N GLN A 16 2.05 -14.78 -7.48
CA GLN A 16 3.22 -14.30 -8.21
C GLN A 16 3.21 -12.78 -8.29
N LEU A 17 4.35 -12.16 -7.98
CA LEU A 17 4.58 -10.74 -8.22
C LEU A 17 5.71 -10.59 -9.24
N LEU A 18 5.37 -10.16 -10.45
CA LEU A 18 6.35 -9.86 -11.49
C LEU A 18 6.62 -8.36 -11.55
N GLN A 19 7.88 -8.03 -11.76
CA GLN A 19 8.32 -6.64 -11.87
C GLN A 19 9.11 -6.41 -13.15
N ARG A 20 8.88 -5.26 -13.78
CA ARG A 20 9.67 -4.75 -14.91
C ARG A 20 9.95 -3.27 -14.73
N THR A 21 11.18 -2.88 -14.98
CA THR A 21 11.56 -1.45 -15.04
C THR A 21 11.45 -0.97 -16.47
N LEU A 22 10.75 0.14 -16.67
CA LEU A 22 10.63 0.83 -17.95
C LEU A 22 11.39 2.15 -17.85
N LEU A 23 12.34 2.36 -18.74
CA LEU A 23 13.04 3.62 -18.91
C LEU A 23 12.46 4.32 -20.14
N ILE A 24 11.82 5.46 -19.91
CA ILE A 24 11.24 6.28 -20.98
C ILE A 24 12.13 7.54 -21.07
N PRO A 25 12.78 7.78 -22.22
CA PRO A 25 13.54 9.00 -22.42
C PRO A 25 12.60 10.21 -22.48
N ASP A 26 13.13 11.38 -22.18
CA ASP A 26 12.45 12.65 -22.43
C ASP A 26 12.36 12.96 -23.94
N SER A 27 11.76 14.09 -24.29
CA SER A 27 11.63 14.54 -25.68
C SER A 27 12.96 14.79 -26.39
N SER A 28 14.08 14.90 -25.65
CA SER A 28 15.43 15.01 -26.19
C SER A 28 16.17 13.67 -26.34
N GLY A 29 15.50 12.55 -26.00
CA GLY A 29 16.08 11.21 -26.03
C GLY A 29 16.98 10.90 -24.82
N LYS A 30 17.03 11.77 -23.80
CA LYS A 30 17.82 11.56 -22.60
C LYS A 30 17.01 10.83 -21.54
N PHE A 31 17.68 9.96 -20.82
CA PHE A 31 17.11 9.34 -19.62
C PHE A 31 17.45 10.22 -18.42
N SER A 32 16.42 10.75 -17.76
CA SER A 32 16.60 11.39 -16.45
C SER A 32 17.10 10.34 -15.45
N GLY A 33 18.08 10.70 -14.64
CA GLY A 33 18.46 9.91 -13.48
C GLY A 33 17.23 9.66 -12.59
N PHE A 34 17.25 8.57 -11.86
CA PHE A 34 16.23 8.33 -10.84
C PHE A 34 16.59 9.14 -9.58
N ASP A 35 16.00 10.30 -9.44
CA ASP A 35 15.96 10.98 -8.16
C ASP A 35 14.80 10.41 -7.36
N ALA A 36 15.11 9.73 -6.25
CA ALA A 36 14.09 9.25 -5.34
C ALA A 36 13.21 10.43 -4.91
N ALA A 37 11.93 10.37 -5.23
CA ALA A 37 11.01 11.42 -4.80
C ALA A 37 10.96 11.41 -3.27
N SER A 38 11.33 12.52 -2.64
CA SER A 38 11.12 12.66 -1.19
C SER A 38 9.62 12.77 -0.93
N LEU A 39 9.03 11.68 -0.43
CA LEU A 39 7.63 11.67 -0.02
C LEU A 39 7.52 12.31 1.37
N ALA A 40 6.81 13.42 1.48
CA ALA A 40 6.44 13.95 2.79
C ALA A 40 5.49 12.95 3.49
N PRO A 41 5.63 12.72 4.82
CA PRO A 41 4.68 11.92 5.59
C PRO A 41 3.25 12.45 5.42
N ASP A 42 2.30 11.53 5.21
CA ASP A 42 0.89 11.88 5.05
C ASP A 42 0.02 10.72 5.55
N LEU A 43 -0.43 10.83 6.80
CA LEU A 43 -1.32 9.88 7.47
C LEU A 43 -2.71 10.48 7.72
N ALA A 44 -2.99 11.65 7.13
CA ALA A 44 -4.29 12.29 7.28
C ALA A 44 -5.41 11.40 6.71
N GLU A 45 -6.62 11.53 7.26
CA GLU A 45 -7.82 10.86 6.74
C GLU A 45 -7.96 11.11 5.23
N LYS A 46 -8.35 10.09 4.50
CA LYS A 46 -8.57 10.13 3.04
C LYS A 46 -10.03 9.91 2.69
N GLN A 47 -10.56 10.79 1.87
CA GLN A 47 -11.85 10.60 1.23
C GLN A 47 -11.67 9.72 -0.02
N ALA A 48 -12.43 8.64 -0.11
CA ALA A 48 -12.58 7.82 -1.31
C ALA A 48 -13.96 8.05 -1.97
N SER A 49 -14.34 7.20 -2.91
CA SER A 49 -15.59 7.41 -3.69
C SER A 49 -16.84 7.38 -2.81
N ASN A 50 -16.95 6.43 -1.89
CA ASN A 50 -18.14 6.29 -1.05
C ASN A 50 -17.83 5.94 0.43
N LEU A 51 -16.60 6.18 0.87
CA LEU A 51 -16.17 6.05 2.27
C LEU A 51 -14.96 6.93 2.57
N THR A 52 -14.69 7.16 3.85
CA THR A 52 -13.44 7.75 4.34
C THR A 52 -12.58 6.69 5.00
N VAL A 53 -11.27 6.89 4.99
CA VAL A 53 -10.28 5.97 5.54
C VAL A 53 -9.31 6.72 6.43
N GLU A 54 -9.23 6.33 7.69
CA GLU A 54 -8.17 6.71 8.61
C GLU A 54 -7.15 5.57 8.73
N VAL A 55 -5.87 5.89 8.88
CA VAL A 55 -4.81 4.92 9.13
C VAL A 55 -4.13 5.18 10.46
N SER A 56 -3.86 4.12 11.20
CA SER A 56 -2.99 4.15 12.38
C SER A 56 -2.04 2.97 12.36
N THR A 57 -0.92 3.09 13.07
CA THR A 57 0.10 2.03 13.13
C THR A 57 0.51 1.74 14.57
N GLN A 58 0.92 0.49 14.81
CA GLN A 58 1.52 0.06 16.07
C GLN A 58 2.82 -0.71 15.78
N PRO A 59 4.00 -0.18 16.17
CA PRO A 59 4.18 1.09 16.90
C PRO A 59 3.71 2.30 16.08
N GLU A 60 3.38 3.40 16.76
CA GLU A 60 2.94 4.66 16.13
C GLU A 60 3.95 5.17 15.08
N ARG A 61 5.23 4.92 15.34
CA ARG A 61 6.32 5.15 14.39
C ARG A 61 6.89 3.80 13.95
N PRO A 62 6.55 3.32 12.77
CA PRO A 62 7.09 2.08 12.23
C PRO A 62 8.62 2.06 12.23
N ILE A 63 9.19 0.90 12.56
CA ILE A 63 10.64 0.67 12.64
C ILE A 63 11.03 -0.35 11.60
N ALA A 64 12.08 -0.05 10.82
CA ALA A 64 12.59 -0.93 9.79
C ALA A 64 12.98 -2.31 10.37
N GLY A 65 12.59 -3.37 9.68
CA GLY A 65 12.84 -4.75 10.09
C GLY A 65 11.95 -5.26 11.22
N MET A 66 11.11 -4.42 11.82
CA MET A 66 10.19 -4.82 12.89
C MET A 66 8.75 -4.94 12.37
N LYS A 67 7.98 -5.82 13.03
CA LYS A 67 6.57 -5.98 12.74
C LYS A 67 5.81 -4.69 13.08
N THR A 68 5.05 -4.20 12.12
CA THR A 68 4.13 -3.08 12.26
C THR A 68 2.70 -3.59 12.01
N LEU A 69 1.79 -3.31 12.92
CA LEU A 69 0.36 -3.48 12.70
C LEU A 69 -0.16 -2.19 12.07
N MET A 70 -0.82 -2.29 10.94
CA MET A 70 -1.49 -1.17 10.28
C MET A 70 -3.00 -1.38 10.39
N PHE A 71 -3.70 -0.40 10.93
CA PHE A 71 -5.14 -0.41 11.11
C PHE A 71 -5.76 0.63 10.20
N PHE A 72 -6.69 0.20 9.36
CA PHE A 72 -7.49 1.08 8.52
C PHE A 72 -8.91 1.11 9.06
N HIS A 73 -9.37 2.30 9.43
CA HIS A 73 -10.73 2.54 9.92
C HIS A 73 -11.57 3.13 8.79
N LEU A 74 -12.65 2.43 8.44
CA LEU A 74 -13.51 2.74 7.31
C LEU A 74 -14.82 3.33 7.79
N LYS A 75 -15.24 4.47 7.22
CA LYS A 75 -16.50 5.16 7.56
C LYS A 75 -17.24 5.62 6.30
N PRO A 76 -18.49 5.19 6.07
CA PRO A 76 -19.21 4.12 6.79
C PRO A 76 -18.69 2.73 6.42
N ALA A 77 -18.78 1.76 7.34
CA ALA A 77 -18.36 0.38 7.11
C ALA A 77 -19.50 -0.51 6.57
N GLU A 78 -20.75 -0.10 6.73
CA GLU A 78 -21.89 -0.84 6.25
C GLU A 78 -21.84 -1.00 4.74
N GLY A 79 -22.03 -2.25 4.27
CA GLY A 79 -21.95 -2.60 2.85
C GLY A 79 -20.52 -2.82 2.34
N LEU A 80 -19.54 -2.99 3.24
CA LEU A 80 -18.24 -3.55 2.87
C LEU A 80 -18.42 -4.99 2.40
N GLU A 81 -17.65 -5.36 1.39
CA GLU A 81 -17.70 -6.67 0.75
C GLU A 81 -16.30 -7.11 0.29
N PRO A 82 -16.05 -8.42 0.16
CA PRO A 82 -14.79 -8.91 -0.38
C PRO A 82 -14.59 -8.44 -1.82
N TYR A 83 -13.35 -8.05 -2.13
CA TYR A 83 -12.87 -7.70 -3.46
C TYR A 83 -11.73 -8.65 -3.86
N LEU A 84 -11.86 -9.32 -5.01
CA LEU A 84 -10.91 -10.33 -5.47
C LEU A 84 -10.59 -11.41 -4.42
N GLY A 85 -11.61 -11.81 -3.65
CA GLY A 85 -11.53 -12.90 -2.68
C GLY A 85 -11.06 -12.51 -1.28
N VAL A 86 -10.71 -11.25 -1.02
CA VAL A 86 -10.31 -10.74 0.30
C VAL A 86 -10.96 -9.39 0.62
N TRP A 87 -10.99 -9.02 1.90
CA TRP A 87 -11.63 -7.78 2.36
C TRP A 87 -10.88 -6.49 1.99
N ALA A 88 -9.61 -6.60 1.63
CA ALA A 88 -8.81 -5.49 1.15
C ALA A 88 -7.53 -5.98 0.48
N HIS A 89 -6.92 -5.11 -0.34
CA HIS A 89 -5.58 -5.29 -0.90
C HIS A 89 -4.72 -4.11 -0.51
N MET A 90 -3.46 -4.35 -0.20
CA MET A 90 -2.50 -3.31 0.13
C MET A 90 -1.22 -3.47 -0.68
N LEU A 91 -0.75 -2.37 -1.28
CA LEU A 91 0.54 -2.28 -1.93
C LEU A 91 1.36 -1.19 -1.23
N ALA A 92 2.53 -1.54 -0.74
CA ALA A 92 3.50 -0.60 -0.16
C ALA A 92 4.74 -0.52 -1.03
N VAL A 93 5.16 0.69 -1.39
CA VAL A 93 6.33 0.93 -2.24
C VAL A 93 7.19 2.02 -1.60
N SER A 94 8.50 1.77 -1.44
CA SER A 94 9.45 2.76 -0.95
C SER A 94 9.60 3.93 -1.93
N ASP A 95 9.94 5.11 -1.42
CA ASP A 95 10.12 6.35 -2.20
C ASP A 95 11.18 6.23 -3.30
N ASP A 96 12.12 5.26 -3.18
CA ASP A 96 13.11 4.93 -4.21
C ASP A 96 12.66 3.80 -5.15
N LEU A 97 11.44 3.32 -5.05
CA LEU A 97 10.84 2.25 -5.85
C LEU A 97 11.58 0.89 -5.77
N ILE A 98 12.41 0.67 -4.76
CA ILE A 98 13.18 -0.58 -4.61
C ILE A 98 12.36 -1.62 -3.84
N ASP A 99 11.82 -1.23 -2.67
CA ASP A 99 11.00 -2.14 -1.88
C ASP A 99 9.56 -2.09 -2.36
N VAL A 100 9.02 -3.26 -2.64
CA VAL A 100 7.62 -3.44 -3.03
C VAL A 100 7.05 -4.60 -2.25
N THR A 101 5.96 -4.35 -1.55
CA THR A 101 5.26 -5.38 -0.78
C THR A 101 3.77 -5.32 -1.11
N HIS A 102 3.21 -6.45 -1.56
CA HIS A 102 1.77 -6.67 -1.62
C HIS A 102 1.35 -7.47 -0.39
N SER A 103 0.22 -7.11 0.21
CA SER A 103 -0.30 -7.78 1.41
C SER A 103 -1.81 -7.84 1.41
N HIS A 104 -2.33 -8.88 2.05
CA HIS A 104 -3.74 -9.05 2.37
C HIS A 104 -3.99 -8.84 3.87
N PRO A 105 -5.23 -8.55 4.30
CA PRO A 105 -5.52 -8.35 5.70
C PRO A 105 -5.20 -9.59 6.54
N PHE A 106 -4.61 -9.36 7.70
CA PHE A 106 -4.49 -10.40 8.73
C PHE A 106 -5.82 -10.62 9.47
N LEU A 107 -6.54 -9.53 9.72
CA LEU A 107 -7.83 -9.55 10.36
C LEU A 107 -8.79 -8.63 9.58
N ALA A 108 -9.85 -9.20 9.05
CA ALA A 108 -10.93 -8.49 8.40
C ALA A 108 -12.15 -9.43 8.30
N ASP A 109 -13.32 -8.95 8.70
CA ASP A 109 -14.56 -9.71 8.74
C ASP A 109 -15.78 -8.82 8.46
N GLY A 110 -15.59 -7.77 7.65
CA GLY A 110 -16.62 -6.78 7.35
C GLY A 110 -16.81 -5.72 8.43
N ARG A 111 -16.01 -5.77 9.51
CA ARG A 111 -15.99 -4.72 10.54
C ARG A 111 -15.34 -3.42 10.02
N PRO A 112 -15.58 -2.27 10.70
CA PRO A 112 -15.04 -0.98 10.26
C PRO A 112 -13.52 -0.88 10.34
N GLN A 113 -12.85 -1.82 11.04
CA GLN A 113 -11.41 -1.84 11.18
C GLN A 113 -10.81 -3.06 10.48
N ILE A 114 -9.88 -2.80 9.57
CA ILE A 114 -9.13 -3.83 8.84
C ILE A 114 -7.66 -3.74 9.25
N GLN A 115 -7.08 -4.87 9.65
CA GLN A 115 -5.68 -4.95 10.09
C GLN A 115 -4.80 -5.64 9.06
N PHE A 116 -3.66 -5.01 8.77
CA PHE A 116 -2.55 -5.63 8.04
C PHE A 116 -1.34 -5.78 8.96
N ASN A 117 -0.57 -6.85 8.74
CA ASN A 117 0.74 -7.04 9.36
C ASN A 117 1.82 -6.75 8.34
N MET A 118 2.68 -5.77 8.63
CA MET A 118 3.75 -5.35 7.75
C MET A 118 5.12 -5.47 8.40
N ILE A 119 6.15 -5.70 7.58
CA ILE A 119 7.55 -5.47 7.92
C ILE A 119 8.12 -4.60 6.81
N PHE A 120 8.46 -3.37 7.13
CA PHE A 120 9.14 -2.46 6.21
C PHE A 120 10.62 -2.77 6.20
N PRO A 121 11.25 -3.14 5.05
CA PRO A 121 12.65 -3.59 5.04
C PRO A 121 13.65 -2.51 5.45
N ARG A 122 13.39 -1.25 5.07
CA ARG A 122 14.32 -0.13 5.28
C ARG A 122 13.64 1.09 5.89
N ALA A 123 14.45 1.93 6.56
CA ALA A 123 14.01 3.21 7.10
C ALA A 123 13.90 4.25 5.97
N ARG A 124 12.73 4.31 5.36
CA ARG A 124 12.35 5.21 4.27
C ARG A 124 10.88 5.60 4.40
N THR A 125 10.39 6.53 3.59
CA THR A 125 8.96 6.75 3.46
C THR A 125 8.39 5.80 2.40
N TYR A 126 7.32 5.11 2.76
CA TYR A 126 6.60 4.21 1.86
C TYR A 126 5.27 4.82 1.46
N LYS A 127 4.99 4.82 0.17
CA LYS A 127 3.63 5.07 -0.31
C LYS A 127 2.85 3.77 -0.22
N VAL A 128 1.79 3.82 0.56
CA VAL A 128 0.92 2.67 0.85
C VAL A 128 -0.43 2.93 0.22
N TRP A 129 -0.78 2.16 -0.81
CA TRP A 129 -2.13 2.14 -1.38
C TRP A 129 -2.91 1.02 -0.74
N VAL A 130 -4.18 1.29 -0.44
CA VAL A 130 -5.10 0.28 0.04
C VAL A 130 -6.41 0.36 -0.73
N GLN A 131 -6.97 -0.80 -1.08
CA GLN A 131 -8.21 -0.94 -1.82
C GLN A 131 -9.25 -1.68 -1.00
N PHE A 132 -10.47 -1.16 -0.99
CA PHE A 132 -11.64 -1.75 -0.35
C PHE A 132 -12.81 -1.71 -1.32
N GLN A 133 -13.70 -2.70 -1.27
CA GLN A 133 -14.94 -2.66 -2.02
C GLN A 133 -16.11 -2.40 -1.07
N ARG A 134 -16.99 -1.47 -1.46
CA ARG A 134 -18.21 -1.15 -0.75
C ARG A 134 -19.35 -0.89 -1.75
N GLN A 135 -20.43 -1.67 -1.63
CA GLN A 135 -21.61 -1.55 -2.50
C GLN A 135 -21.24 -1.54 -4.00
N GLY A 136 -20.40 -2.50 -4.42
CA GLY A 136 -19.92 -2.64 -5.80
C GLY A 136 -18.86 -1.63 -6.23
N ILE A 137 -18.51 -0.63 -5.39
CA ILE A 137 -17.54 0.41 -5.73
C ILE A 137 -16.18 0.08 -5.10
N VAL A 138 -15.14 -0.04 -5.93
CA VAL A 138 -13.76 -0.19 -5.46
C VAL A 138 -13.21 1.18 -5.08
N ASN A 139 -12.85 1.32 -3.81
CA ASN A 139 -12.25 2.51 -3.24
C ASN A 139 -10.74 2.29 -3.11
N THR A 140 -9.94 3.25 -3.58
CA THR A 140 -8.48 3.24 -3.44
C THR A 140 -8.03 4.53 -2.79
N VAL A 141 -7.26 4.43 -1.70
CA VAL A 141 -6.63 5.56 -1.03
C VAL A 141 -5.13 5.32 -0.88
N ALA A 142 -4.37 6.39 -0.65
CA ALA A 142 -2.93 6.30 -0.47
C ALA A 142 -2.46 7.13 0.72
N PHE A 143 -1.50 6.58 1.46
CA PHE A 143 -0.84 7.20 2.60
C PHE A 143 0.67 7.18 2.40
N ASN A 144 1.39 8.18 2.93
CA ASN A 144 2.85 8.17 2.96
C ASN A 144 3.30 7.87 4.39
N VAL A 145 3.77 6.66 4.61
CA VAL A 145 4.13 6.11 5.93
C VAL A 145 5.64 6.27 6.16
N PRO A 146 6.08 7.12 7.09
CA PRO A 146 7.49 7.24 7.43
C PRO A 146 7.93 6.07 8.30
N VAL A 147 9.06 5.45 7.96
CA VAL A 147 9.67 4.33 8.70
C VAL A 147 11.04 4.74 9.19
N SER A 148 11.31 4.51 10.48
CA SER A 148 12.54 4.92 11.17
C SER A 148 13.47 3.74 11.40
N VAL A 149 14.73 4.03 11.76
CA VAL A 149 15.64 3.05 12.36
C VAL A 149 15.33 2.89 13.86
N LEU A 150 15.61 1.71 14.40
CA LEU A 150 15.62 1.52 15.85
C LEU A 150 16.77 2.38 16.44
N ARG A 151 16.46 3.23 17.37
CA ARG A 151 17.45 4.05 18.11
C ARG A 151 17.70 3.47 19.48
#